data_eb50e9cf019835de5bbfc409e9aaad2e
#
_entry.id   eb50e9cf019835de5bbfc409e9aaad2e
#
_cell.length_a   1.000
_cell.length_b   1.000
_cell.length_c   1.000
_cell.angle_alpha   90.00
_cell.angle_beta   90.00
_cell.angle_gamma   90.00
#
_symmetry.space_group_name_H-M   'P 1'
#
loop_
_entity.id
_entity.type
_entity.pdbx_description
1 polymer ?
#
loop_
_entity_poly.entity_id
_entity_poly.type
_entity_poly.pdbx_seq_one_letter_code
_entity_poly.pdbx_strand_id
1 'polypeptide(L)'
;MKGYRYGMGAVLAILAVFALYSCFLKQGKERDEASQVRIGITLYREDDTFLNSICRVLEEKAKEYEKNTGIRIILDVVDAREDQNTQNSQVDRFLTLGCDVICVNMVDRSAASVIIDKAMDQDVPVIFFNREPVEEDISRWEKLFYIGADPKAEGICQGNMMADAYEKEPFVLDLDGDGKVSYVILEGERGHQDSQMRTEWAVQTLKERGVDVEKLTGGIANWQRSQADALMGQWLDQFPEQIELVIGNNDDMALGAIDAIRRLGLIRPICVVGIDGVPAGLEAVQSSDMLGTVSIDREAYGDTMIRMALSLAQTGKAPEDISLEKGVYFRCPSYPVVRPEGEIRTKAE
;
A
#
# COMPACT_ATOMS: atom_id res chain seq x y z
N MET A 1 -15.66 69.98 43.36
CA MET A 1 -15.14 69.34 42.12
C MET A 1 -13.97 68.36 42.36
N LYS A 2 -13.77 67.72 43.51
CA LYS A 2 -12.68 66.75 43.77
C LYS A 2 -13.16 65.28 43.72
N GLY A 3 -14.44 64.99 43.78
CA GLY A 3 -14.97 63.59 43.80
C GLY A 3 -15.02 62.85 42.47
N TYR A 4 -15.16 63.57 41.33
CA TYR A 4 -15.32 62.97 40.01
C TYR A 4 -14.02 62.43 39.41
N ARG A 5 -12.83 62.89 39.88
CA ARG A 5 -11.54 62.45 39.33
C ARG A 5 -11.09 61.08 39.87
N TYR A 6 -11.55 60.67 41.06
CA TYR A 6 -11.24 59.36 41.67
C TYR A 6 -12.12 58.22 41.08
N GLY A 7 -13.36 58.52 40.68
CA GLY A 7 -14.25 57.54 40.07
C GLY A 7 -13.80 57.12 38.65
N MET A 8 -13.29 58.07 37.86
CA MET A 8 -12.86 57.81 36.51
C MET A 8 -11.55 57.00 36.47
N GLY A 9 -10.62 57.18 37.42
CA GLY A 9 -9.41 56.41 37.56
C GLY A 9 -9.65 54.95 37.96
N ALA A 10 -10.63 54.72 38.86
CA ALA A 10 -11.01 53.38 39.29
C ALA A 10 -11.68 52.57 38.12
N VAL A 11 -12.52 53.24 37.31
CA VAL A 11 -13.17 52.57 36.16
C VAL A 11 -12.14 52.23 35.07
N LEU A 12 -11.16 53.10 34.80
CA LEU A 12 -10.08 52.82 33.85
C LEU A 12 -9.16 51.70 34.33
N ALA A 13 -8.86 51.63 35.63
CA ALA A 13 -8.09 50.54 36.21
C ALA A 13 -8.81 49.17 36.11
N ILE A 14 -10.11 49.15 36.34
CA ILE A 14 -10.95 47.90 36.19
C ILE A 14 -11.00 47.47 34.73
N LEU A 15 -11.16 48.39 33.77
CA LEU A 15 -11.16 48.07 32.33
C LEU A 15 -9.78 47.57 31.87
N ALA A 16 -8.67 48.13 32.38
CA ALA A 16 -7.33 47.65 32.06
C ALA A 16 -7.06 46.26 32.64
N VAL A 17 -7.53 45.97 33.86
CA VAL A 17 -7.44 44.61 34.45
C VAL A 17 -8.28 43.61 33.68
N PHE A 18 -9.50 44.01 33.21
CA PHE A 18 -10.36 43.17 32.39
C PHE A 18 -9.75 42.90 31.01
N ALA A 19 -9.11 43.88 30.38
CA ALA A 19 -8.41 43.75 29.13
C ALA A 19 -7.17 42.84 29.27
N LEU A 20 -6.39 42.98 30.34
CA LEU A 20 -5.25 42.12 30.63
C LEU A 20 -5.70 40.68 30.97
N TYR A 21 -6.79 40.52 31.71
CA TYR A 21 -7.37 39.22 31.99
C TYR A 21 -7.92 38.55 30.75
N SER A 22 -8.61 39.29 29.84
CA SER A 22 -9.06 38.79 28.56
C SER A 22 -7.91 38.41 27.63
N CYS A 23 -6.82 39.17 27.65
CA CYS A 23 -5.60 38.86 26.89
C CYS A 23 -4.88 37.64 27.48
N PHE A 24 -4.86 37.48 28.79
CA PHE A 24 -4.30 36.33 29.49
C PHE A 24 -5.15 35.07 29.24
N LEU A 25 -6.48 35.17 29.21
CA LEU A 25 -7.39 34.08 28.86
C LEU A 25 -7.27 33.70 27.37
N LYS A 26 -7.07 34.65 26.45
CA LYS A 26 -6.76 34.38 25.05
C LYS A 26 -5.39 33.72 24.90
N GLN A 27 -4.34 34.17 25.57
CA GLN A 27 -3.02 33.55 25.56
C GLN A 27 -2.99 32.18 26.25
N GLY A 28 -3.83 31.96 27.27
CA GLY A 28 -4.00 30.65 27.92
C GLY A 28 -4.75 29.66 27.04
N LYS A 29 -5.69 30.14 26.20
CA LYS A 29 -6.40 29.30 25.23
C LYS A 29 -5.56 28.94 24.00
N GLU A 30 -4.60 29.78 23.62
CA GLU A 30 -3.66 29.49 22.52
C GLU A 30 -2.50 28.55 22.93
N ARG A 31 -2.35 28.22 24.21
CA ARG A 31 -1.27 27.34 24.71
C ARG A 31 -1.66 25.89 24.97
N ASP A 32 -2.94 25.51 24.86
CA ASP A 32 -3.42 24.17 25.23
C ASP A 32 -4.22 23.41 24.15
N GLU A 33 -4.38 23.96 22.95
CA GLU A 33 -4.71 23.14 21.78
C GLU A 33 -3.38 22.73 21.14
N ALA A 34 -2.83 21.57 21.57
CA ALA A 34 -1.84 20.87 20.78
C ALA A 34 -2.35 20.85 19.34
N SER A 35 -1.59 21.40 18.38
CA SER A 35 -2.04 21.40 16.99
C SER A 35 -2.39 19.95 16.62
N GLN A 36 -3.62 19.75 16.17
CA GLN A 36 -4.14 18.43 15.86
C GLN A 36 -4.31 18.31 14.36
N VAL A 37 -3.92 17.18 13.78
CA VAL A 37 -4.20 16.84 12.39
C VAL A 37 -5.04 15.56 12.37
N ARG A 38 -6.18 15.61 11.70
CA ARG A 38 -7.07 14.48 11.52
C ARG A 38 -7.01 13.98 10.08
N ILE A 39 -6.67 12.71 9.91
CA ILE A 39 -6.51 12.03 8.62
C ILE A 39 -7.60 10.96 8.51
N GLY A 40 -8.50 11.10 7.55
CA GLY A 40 -9.48 10.08 7.21
C GLY A 40 -8.87 9.07 6.24
N ILE A 41 -8.93 7.79 6.53
CA ILE A 41 -8.38 6.72 5.70
C ILE A 41 -9.50 5.74 5.35
N THR A 42 -9.81 5.57 4.05
CA THR A 42 -10.77 4.57 3.59
C THR A 42 -10.08 3.49 2.79
N LEU A 43 -10.25 2.23 3.20
CA LEU A 43 -9.73 1.04 2.55
C LEU A 43 -10.81 0.42 1.67
N TYR A 44 -10.44 -0.17 0.53
CA TYR A 44 -11.40 -0.91 -0.29
C TYR A 44 -11.95 -2.13 0.46
N ARG A 45 -11.10 -2.78 1.27
CA ARG A 45 -11.46 -3.82 2.26
C ARG A 45 -10.40 -3.93 3.35
N GLU A 46 -10.81 -4.34 4.56
CA GLU A 46 -9.92 -4.40 5.73
C GLU A 46 -9.14 -5.71 5.89
N ASP A 47 -9.53 -6.77 5.19
CA ASP A 47 -8.90 -8.09 5.29
C ASP A 47 -7.73 -8.30 4.33
N ASP A 48 -7.33 -7.26 3.59
CA ASP A 48 -6.15 -7.28 2.72
C ASP A 48 -4.86 -7.23 3.56
N THR A 49 -4.03 -8.28 3.44
CA THR A 49 -2.81 -8.46 4.23
C THR A 49 -1.78 -7.36 3.99
N PHE A 50 -1.62 -6.91 2.73
CA PHE A 50 -0.68 -5.83 2.40
C PHE A 50 -1.16 -4.51 2.99
N LEU A 51 -2.42 -4.14 2.80
CA LEU A 51 -2.98 -2.89 3.35
C LEU A 51 -2.94 -2.87 4.88
N ASN A 52 -3.21 -4.00 5.54
CA ASN A 52 -3.06 -4.12 6.99
C ASN A 52 -1.63 -3.87 7.45
N SER A 53 -0.64 -4.33 6.66
CA SER A 53 0.77 -4.05 6.96
C SER A 53 1.10 -2.56 6.82
N ILE A 54 0.55 -1.86 5.81
CA ILE A 54 0.69 -0.41 5.63
C ILE A 54 0.01 0.36 6.77
N CYS A 55 -1.24 0.01 7.13
CA CYS A 55 -1.95 0.68 8.23
C CYS A 55 -1.17 0.59 9.54
N ARG A 56 -0.52 -0.56 9.83
CA ARG A 56 0.33 -0.71 11.02
C ARG A 56 1.51 0.25 11.00
N VAL A 57 2.20 0.37 9.86
CA VAL A 57 3.31 1.33 9.73
C VAL A 57 2.80 2.77 9.85
N LEU A 58 1.64 3.10 9.30
CA LEU A 58 1.02 4.43 9.45
C LEU A 58 0.78 4.77 10.92
N GLU A 59 0.25 3.83 11.73
CA GLU A 59 0.03 4.03 13.17
C GLU A 59 1.36 4.22 13.93
N GLU A 60 2.39 3.46 13.57
CA GLU A 60 3.73 3.57 14.16
C GLU A 60 4.35 4.93 13.82
N LYS A 61 4.31 5.34 12.56
CA LYS A 61 4.83 6.64 12.11
C LYS A 61 4.04 7.80 12.70
N ALA A 62 2.70 7.73 12.78
CA ALA A 62 1.90 8.75 13.43
C ALA A 62 2.35 8.98 14.88
N LYS A 63 2.54 7.91 15.68
CA LYS A 63 3.04 8.00 17.06
C LYS A 63 4.46 8.57 17.14
N GLU A 64 5.33 8.20 16.20
CA GLU A 64 6.69 8.75 16.10
C GLU A 64 6.66 10.25 15.85
N TYR A 65 5.86 10.71 14.89
CA TYR A 65 5.72 12.13 14.55
C TYR A 65 5.05 12.92 15.67
N GLU A 66 4.01 12.39 16.33
CA GLU A 66 3.42 13.00 17.52
C GLU A 66 4.47 13.28 18.60
N LYS A 67 5.32 12.29 18.89
CA LYS A 67 6.38 12.40 19.89
C LYS A 67 7.42 13.46 19.52
N ASN A 68 7.78 13.55 18.23
CA ASN A 68 8.84 14.42 17.75
C ASN A 68 8.38 15.87 17.56
N THR A 69 7.11 16.08 17.19
CA THR A 69 6.58 17.41 16.83
C THR A 69 5.64 17.99 17.87
N GLY A 70 5.08 17.17 18.75
CA GLY A 70 4.01 17.58 19.66
C GLY A 70 2.64 17.79 18.98
N ILE A 71 2.53 17.50 17.67
CA ILE A 71 1.28 17.59 16.92
C ILE A 71 0.51 16.28 17.14
N ARG A 72 -0.73 16.36 17.63
CA ARG A 72 -1.58 15.19 17.76
C ARG A 72 -2.07 14.73 16.39
N ILE A 73 -1.88 13.44 16.06
CA ILE A 73 -2.32 12.84 14.78
C ILE A 73 -3.45 11.87 15.06
N ILE A 74 -4.62 12.10 14.46
CA ILE A 74 -5.77 11.22 14.55
C ILE A 74 -5.93 10.51 13.21
N LEU A 75 -5.85 9.17 13.21
CA LEU A 75 -6.12 8.33 12.07
C LEU A 75 -7.53 7.72 12.22
N ASP A 76 -8.46 8.13 11.36
CA ASP A 76 -9.79 7.53 11.27
C ASP A 76 -9.82 6.53 10.11
N VAL A 77 -9.55 5.24 10.40
CA VAL A 77 -9.49 4.17 9.39
C VAL A 77 -10.84 3.46 9.29
N VAL A 78 -11.37 3.30 8.07
CA VAL A 78 -12.65 2.65 7.80
C VAL A 78 -12.58 1.72 6.59
N ASP A 79 -13.42 0.69 6.60
CA ASP A 79 -13.54 -0.34 5.55
C ASP A 79 -14.74 -0.04 4.63
N ALA A 80 -14.48 0.08 3.33
CA ALA A 80 -15.53 0.28 2.31
C ALA A 80 -16.23 -1.03 1.91
N ARG A 81 -15.72 -2.20 2.32
CA ARG A 81 -16.30 -3.53 2.05
C ARG A 81 -16.54 -3.79 0.56
N GLU A 82 -15.58 -3.39 -0.27
CA GLU A 82 -15.64 -3.52 -1.73
C GLU A 82 -16.85 -2.80 -2.37
N ASP A 83 -17.49 -1.85 -1.65
CA ASP A 83 -18.63 -1.08 -2.14
C ASP A 83 -18.29 0.39 -2.33
N GLN A 84 -18.30 0.87 -3.58
CA GLN A 84 -17.94 2.24 -3.94
C GLN A 84 -18.90 3.28 -3.34
N ASN A 85 -20.21 2.96 -3.16
CA ASN A 85 -21.15 3.90 -2.56
C ASN A 85 -20.88 4.04 -1.06
N THR A 86 -20.51 2.94 -0.39
CA THR A 86 -20.04 2.98 1.00
C THR A 86 -18.81 3.85 1.11
N GLN A 87 -17.81 3.70 0.21
CA GLN A 87 -16.61 4.53 0.19
C GLN A 87 -16.94 6.01 -0.01
N ASN A 88 -17.82 6.35 -0.96
CA ASN A 88 -18.27 7.72 -1.20
C ASN A 88 -18.95 8.33 0.04
N SER A 89 -19.72 7.53 0.80
CA SER A 89 -20.37 7.97 2.04
C SER A 89 -19.38 8.13 3.20
N GLN A 90 -18.31 7.34 3.22
CA GLN A 90 -17.21 7.50 4.18
C GLN A 90 -16.45 8.80 3.96
N VAL A 91 -16.23 9.19 2.71
CA VAL A 91 -15.62 10.49 2.38
C VAL A 91 -16.52 11.64 2.84
N ASP A 92 -17.86 11.58 2.63
CA ASP A 92 -18.79 12.58 3.16
C ASP A 92 -18.69 12.69 4.70
N ARG A 93 -18.54 11.57 5.37
CA ARG A 93 -18.35 11.54 6.82
C ARG A 93 -17.02 12.18 7.25
N PHE A 94 -15.92 11.90 6.56
CA PHE A 94 -14.63 12.53 6.85
C PHE A 94 -14.66 14.04 6.68
N LEU A 95 -15.27 14.53 5.61
CA LEU A 95 -15.48 15.95 5.38
C LEU A 95 -16.34 16.59 6.48
N THR A 96 -17.41 15.92 6.92
CA THR A 96 -18.27 16.37 8.03
C THR A 96 -17.55 16.39 9.38
N LEU A 97 -16.64 15.43 9.62
CA LEU A 97 -15.80 15.35 10.82
C LEU A 97 -14.68 16.37 10.84
N GLY A 98 -14.46 17.10 9.75
CA GLY A 98 -13.38 18.06 9.58
C GLY A 98 -12.01 17.39 9.52
N CYS A 99 -11.89 16.30 8.74
CA CYS A 99 -10.59 15.75 8.41
C CYS A 99 -9.78 16.75 7.60
N ASP A 100 -8.51 16.95 7.97
CA ASP A 100 -7.60 17.87 7.28
C ASP A 100 -7.08 17.29 5.96
N VAL A 101 -7.00 15.97 5.87
CA VAL A 101 -6.58 15.20 4.68
C VAL A 101 -7.37 13.91 4.61
N ILE A 102 -7.68 13.46 3.40
CA ILE A 102 -8.34 12.18 3.16
C ILE A 102 -7.41 11.28 2.35
N CYS A 103 -7.13 10.07 2.87
CA CYS A 103 -6.38 9.03 2.18
C CYS A 103 -7.35 7.97 1.65
N VAL A 104 -7.27 7.67 0.35
CA VAL A 104 -8.25 6.80 -0.32
C VAL A 104 -7.54 5.65 -1.02
N ASN A 105 -7.81 4.43 -0.56
CA ASN A 105 -7.52 3.23 -1.31
C ASN A 105 -8.79 2.85 -2.08
N MET A 106 -8.83 3.17 -3.38
CA MET A 106 -10.04 3.11 -4.20
C MET A 106 -10.66 1.72 -4.26
N VAL A 107 -11.99 1.63 -4.16
CA VAL A 107 -12.73 0.42 -4.55
C VAL A 107 -12.71 0.28 -6.06
N ASP A 108 -13.15 1.30 -6.79
CA ASP A 108 -13.10 1.37 -8.25
C ASP A 108 -12.25 2.57 -8.68
N ARG A 109 -11.09 2.30 -9.28
CA ARG A 109 -10.16 3.32 -9.73
C ARG A 109 -10.74 4.30 -10.75
N SER A 110 -11.78 3.90 -11.48
CA SER A 110 -12.47 4.74 -12.47
C SER A 110 -13.56 5.64 -11.88
N ALA A 111 -13.87 5.46 -10.59
CA ALA A 111 -14.91 6.24 -9.89
C ALA A 111 -14.36 7.35 -8.98
N ALA A 112 -13.08 7.73 -9.14
CA ALA A 112 -12.42 8.71 -8.28
C ALA A 112 -13.05 10.11 -8.39
N SER A 113 -13.64 10.46 -9.54
CA SER A 113 -14.22 11.78 -9.81
C SER A 113 -15.21 12.25 -8.74
N VAL A 114 -16.06 11.34 -8.22
CA VAL A 114 -17.05 11.67 -7.18
C VAL A 114 -16.37 12.08 -5.86
N ILE A 115 -15.32 11.38 -5.48
CA ILE A 115 -14.53 11.68 -4.27
C ILE A 115 -13.79 13.00 -4.45
N ILE A 116 -13.19 13.20 -5.62
CA ILE A 116 -12.44 14.41 -5.98
C ILE A 116 -13.36 15.64 -5.91
N ASP A 117 -14.55 15.59 -6.53
CA ASP A 117 -15.49 16.71 -6.53
C ASP A 117 -15.87 17.13 -5.10
N LYS A 118 -16.19 16.16 -4.23
CA LYS A 118 -16.52 16.40 -2.82
C LYS A 118 -15.37 17.04 -2.05
N ALA A 119 -14.16 16.56 -2.25
CA ALA A 119 -12.96 17.06 -1.59
C ALA A 119 -12.60 18.47 -2.07
N MET A 120 -12.71 18.74 -3.37
CA MET A 120 -12.51 20.07 -3.97
C MET A 120 -13.51 21.10 -3.42
N ASP A 121 -14.78 20.74 -3.28
CA ASP A 121 -15.84 21.63 -2.76
C ASP A 121 -15.55 22.09 -1.31
N GLN A 122 -14.81 21.30 -0.55
CA GLN A 122 -14.43 21.55 0.85
C GLN A 122 -12.97 22.00 1.00
N ASP A 123 -12.22 22.08 -0.11
CA ASP A 123 -10.78 22.38 -0.15
C ASP A 123 -9.90 21.41 0.67
N VAL A 124 -10.32 20.13 0.81
CA VAL A 124 -9.61 19.09 1.57
C VAL A 124 -8.73 18.24 0.66
N PRO A 125 -7.40 18.21 0.83
CA PRO A 125 -6.48 17.42 0.00
C PRO A 125 -6.78 15.93 0.04
N VAL A 126 -6.50 15.24 -1.08
CA VAL A 126 -6.67 13.78 -1.18
C VAL A 126 -5.37 13.11 -1.56
N ILE A 127 -5.00 12.08 -0.81
CA ILE A 127 -3.92 11.15 -1.13
C ILE A 127 -4.54 9.82 -1.53
N PHE A 128 -4.51 9.50 -2.80
CA PHE A 128 -4.83 8.15 -3.25
C PHE A 128 -3.64 7.23 -2.97
N PHE A 129 -3.90 5.98 -2.61
CA PHE A 129 -2.80 5.07 -2.33
C PHE A 129 -3.10 3.64 -2.77
N ASN A 130 -2.05 2.87 -3.13
CA ASN A 130 -2.07 1.50 -3.63
C ASN A 130 -2.85 1.36 -4.94
N ARG A 131 -4.14 1.65 -5.00
CA ARG A 131 -4.97 1.62 -6.22
C ARG A 131 -4.97 2.98 -6.90
N GLU A 132 -4.19 3.10 -7.97
CA GLU A 132 -3.99 4.36 -8.70
C GLU A 132 -5.25 4.76 -9.48
N PRO A 133 -5.79 5.97 -9.28
CA PRO A 133 -6.87 6.50 -10.12
C PRO A 133 -6.44 6.62 -11.58
N VAL A 134 -7.41 6.79 -12.50
CA VAL A 134 -7.10 7.10 -13.89
C VAL A 134 -6.42 8.47 -14.01
N GLU A 135 -5.50 8.64 -14.98
CA GLU A 135 -4.69 9.86 -15.12
C GLU A 135 -5.54 11.12 -15.31
N GLU A 136 -6.69 10.99 -15.97
CA GLU A 136 -7.65 12.09 -16.16
C GLU A 136 -8.21 12.60 -14.84
N ASP A 137 -8.44 11.73 -13.86
CA ASP A 137 -9.01 12.12 -12.57
C ASP A 137 -7.95 12.74 -11.66
N ILE A 138 -6.77 12.13 -11.53
CA ILE A 138 -5.75 12.65 -10.61
C ILE A 138 -5.11 13.96 -11.07
N SER A 139 -5.25 14.32 -12.34
CA SER A 139 -4.78 15.59 -12.90
C SER A 139 -5.77 16.77 -12.74
N ARG A 140 -6.96 16.54 -12.17
CA ARG A 140 -8.04 17.54 -12.09
C ARG A 140 -7.79 18.66 -11.08
N TRP A 141 -6.95 18.41 -10.09
CA TRP A 141 -6.72 19.36 -9.00
C TRP A 141 -5.31 19.23 -8.43
N GLU A 142 -4.71 20.36 -8.04
CA GLU A 142 -3.34 20.43 -7.53
C GLU A 142 -3.12 19.82 -6.11
N LYS A 143 -4.22 19.53 -5.37
CA LYS A 143 -4.16 18.89 -4.06
C LYS A 143 -4.49 17.39 -4.11
N LEU A 144 -4.33 16.76 -5.28
CA LEU A 144 -4.44 15.32 -5.47
C LEU A 144 -3.05 14.71 -5.58
N PHE A 145 -2.81 13.64 -4.82
CA PHE A 145 -1.54 12.93 -4.81
C PHE A 145 -1.78 11.42 -4.85
N TYR A 146 -0.78 10.69 -5.32
CA TYR A 146 -0.78 9.25 -5.29
C TYR A 146 0.49 8.74 -4.61
N ILE A 147 0.33 7.73 -3.74
CA ILE A 147 1.41 7.00 -3.10
C ILE A 147 1.22 5.51 -3.36
N GLY A 148 2.18 4.87 -4.01
CA GLY A 148 2.13 3.44 -4.33
C GLY A 148 3.39 2.98 -5.04
N ALA A 149 3.55 1.68 -5.20
CA ALA A 149 4.64 1.11 -5.97
C ALA A 149 4.39 1.25 -7.50
N ASP A 150 5.39 0.94 -8.29
CA ASP A 150 5.27 0.84 -9.76
C ASP A 150 5.05 -0.64 -10.13
N PRO A 151 3.84 -1.04 -10.52
CA PRO A 151 3.54 -2.45 -10.79
C PRO A 151 4.29 -3.02 -11.99
N LYS A 152 4.69 -2.17 -12.94
CA LYS A 152 5.57 -2.57 -14.04
C LYS A 152 6.98 -2.88 -13.53
N ALA A 153 7.54 -2.00 -12.72
CA ALA A 153 8.86 -2.21 -12.13
C ALA A 153 8.88 -3.45 -11.22
N GLU A 154 7.79 -3.70 -10.48
CA GLU A 154 7.64 -4.91 -9.66
C GLU A 154 7.60 -6.18 -10.51
N GLY A 155 6.83 -6.19 -11.62
CA GLY A 155 6.82 -7.31 -12.56
C GLY A 155 8.20 -7.57 -13.17
N ILE A 156 8.92 -6.52 -13.60
CA ILE A 156 10.30 -6.61 -14.09
C ILE A 156 11.22 -7.17 -13.00
N CYS A 157 11.10 -6.70 -11.76
CA CYS A 157 11.90 -7.17 -10.64
C CYS A 157 11.66 -8.66 -10.37
N GLN A 158 10.38 -9.11 -10.37
CA GLN A 158 10.02 -10.52 -10.23
C GLN A 158 10.58 -11.37 -11.37
N GLY A 159 10.47 -10.90 -12.61
CA GLY A 159 11.05 -11.57 -13.78
C GLY A 159 12.57 -11.70 -13.72
N ASN A 160 13.27 -10.64 -13.33
CA ASN A 160 14.72 -10.67 -13.13
C ASN A 160 15.13 -11.66 -12.03
N MET A 161 14.43 -11.66 -10.90
CA MET A 161 14.69 -12.58 -9.79
C MET A 161 14.60 -14.05 -10.24
N MET A 162 13.60 -14.40 -11.03
CA MET A 162 13.45 -15.74 -11.60
C MET A 162 14.55 -16.05 -12.63
N ALA A 163 14.86 -15.12 -13.53
CA ALA A 163 15.91 -15.28 -14.53
C ALA A 163 17.30 -15.44 -13.90
N ASP A 164 17.62 -14.66 -12.87
CA ASP A 164 18.88 -14.78 -12.12
C ASP A 164 19.04 -16.17 -11.46
N ALA A 165 17.93 -16.73 -10.95
CA ALA A 165 17.91 -18.07 -10.38
C ALA A 165 18.13 -19.13 -11.47
N TYR A 166 17.48 -19.00 -12.61
CA TYR A 166 17.63 -19.90 -13.75
C TYR A 166 19.06 -19.87 -14.33
N GLU A 167 19.65 -18.67 -14.50
CA GLU A 167 21.02 -18.53 -15.00
C GLU A 167 22.07 -19.17 -14.09
N LYS A 168 21.84 -19.11 -12.76
CA LYS A 168 22.73 -19.73 -11.78
C LYS A 168 22.58 -21.25 -11.77
N GLU A 169 21.36 -21.74 -11.76
CA GLU A 169 21.00 -23.14 -11.66
C GLU A 169 19.67 -23.40 -12.37
N PRO A 170 19.69 -23.82 -13.65
CA PRO A 170 18.49 -24.00 -14.46
C PRO A 170 17.43 -24.89 -13.81
N PHE A 171 17.84 -25.98 -13.13
CA PHE A 171 16.95 -26.92 -12.45
C PHE A 171 16.14 -26.35 -11.29
N VAL A 172 16.35 -25.08 -10.91
CA VAL A 172 15.48 -24.36 -9.95
C VAL A 172 14.11 -24.07 -10.56
N LEU A 173 14.05 -23.83 -11.88
CA LEU A 173 12.83 -23.52 -12.61
C LEU A 173 12.49 -24.61 -13.64
N ASP A 174 13.43 -25.12 -14.38
CA ASP A 174 13.31 -26.20 -15.37
C ASP A 174 13.58 -27.53 -14.63
N LEU A 175 12.54 -28.08 -14.03
CA LEU A 175 12.68 -29.20 -13.09
C LEU A 175 12.89 -30.53 -13.79
N ASP A 176 12.42 -30.70 -15.03
CA ASP A 176 12.56 -31.90 -15.83
C ASP A 176 13.74 -31.85 -16.82
N GLY A 177 14.33 -30.65 -17.00
CA GLY A 177 15.54 -30.44 -17.79
C GLY A 177 15.29 -30.47 -19.30
N ASP A 178 14.08 -30.19 -19.75
CA ASP A 178 13.74 -30.18 -21.19
C ASP A 178 14.14 -28.87 -21.89
N GLY A 179 14.60 -27.88 -21.13
CA GLY A 179 15.03 -26.55 -21.61
C GLY A 179 13.91 -25.53 -21.67
N LYS A 180 12.73 -25.85 -21.12
CA LYS A 180 11.56 -24.98 -21.07
C LYS A 180 11.00 -24.95 -19.65
N VAL A 181 10.55 -23.80 -19.19
CA VAL A 181 9.91 -23.66 -17.87
C VAL A 181 8.39 -23.59 -18.04
N SER A 182 7.70 -24.64 -17.60
CA SER A 182 6.25 -24.75 -17.64
C SER A 182 5.63 -24.08 -16.40
N TYR A 183 4.86 -22.99 -16.61
CA TYR A 183 4.36 -22.18 -15.51
C TYR A 183 2.85 -22.03 -15.45
N VAL A 184 2.36 -21.77 -14.24
CA VAL A 184 1.02 -21.27 -13.97
C VAL A 184 1.11 -19.88 -13.32
N ILE A 185 0.07 -19.05 -13.51
CA ILE A 185 0.05 -17.71 -12.96
C ILE A 185 -1.25 -17.42 -12.19
N LEU A 186 -1.09 -16.90 -10.97
CA LEU A 186 -2.16 -16.45 -10.09
C LEU A 186 -2.29 -14.96 -10.20
N GLU A 187 -3.40 -14.51 -10.79
CA GLU A 187 -3.65 -13.11 -11.09
C GLU A 187 -4.52 -12.48 -10.01
N GLY A 188 -4.30 -11.19 -9.75
CA GLY A 188 -5.15 -10.39 -8.87
C GLY A 188 -6.55 -10.18 -9.44
N GLU A 189 -7.22 -9.10 -9.08
CA GLU A 189 -8.58 -8.80 -9.55
C GLU A 189 -8.60 -8.47 -11.06
N ARG A 190 -9.71 -8.84 -11.69
CA ARG A 190 -9.95 -8.53 -13.09
C ARG A 190 -10.00 -7.02 -13.32
N GLY A 191 -9.23 -6.53 -14.30
CA GLY A 191 -9.18 -5.10 -14.64
C GLY A 191 -8.33 -4.25 -13.71
N HIS A 192 -7.74 -4.85 -12.67
CA HIS A 192 -6.80 -4.15 -11.81
C HIS A 192 -5.48 -3.91 -12.54
N GLN A 193 -4.99 -2.67 -12.54
CA GLN A 193 -3.76 -2.29 -13.27
C GLN A 193 -2.56 -3.09 -12.80
N ASP A 194 -2.36 -3.23 -11.49
CA ASP A 194 -1.22 -3.94 -10.93
C ASP A 194 -1.24 -5.42 -11.33
N SER A 195 -2.41 -6.06 -11.31
CA SER A 195 -2.55 -7.45 -11.76
C SER A 195 -2.08 -7.63 -13.20
N GLN A 196 -2.53 -6.75 -14.10
CA GLN A 196 -2.16 -6.80 -15.51
C GLN A 196 -0.65 -6.54 -15.72
N MET A 197 -0.12 -5.48 -15.11
CA MET A 197 1.27 -5.09 -15.28
C MET A 197 2.23 -6.13 -14.67
N ARG A 198 1.96 -6.60 -13.46
CA ARG A 198 2.78 -7.64 -12.81
C ARG A 198 2.78 -8.93 -13.63
N THR A 199 1.60 -9.36 -14.12
CA THR A 199 1.47 -10.56 -14.99
C THR A 199 2.27 -10.44 -16.29
N GLU A 200 2.10 -9.32 -17.00
CA GLU A 200 2.75 -9.09 -18.30
C GLU A 200 4.26 -8.99 -18.14
N TRP A 201 4.73 -8.12 -17.25
CA TRP A 201 6.15 -7.78 -17.16
C TRP A 201 7.00 -8.85 -16.49
N ALA A 202 6.45 -9.66 -15.59
CA ALA A 202 7.18 -10.81 -15.03
C ALA A 202 7.53 -11.83 -16.12
N VAL A 203 6.55 -12.19 -16.94
CA VAL A 203 6.73 -13.17 -18.03
C VAL A 203 7.55 -12.59 -19.19
N GLN A 204 7.31 -11.33 -19.56
CA GLN A 204 8.07 -10.66 -20.60
C GLN A 204 9.56 -10.57 -20.24
N THR A 205 9.87 -10.18 -19.01
CA THR A 205 11.25 -10.09 -18.54
C THR A 205 11.95 -11.45 -18.55
N LEU A 206 11.30 -12.53 -18.15
CA LEU A 206 11.85 -13.88 -18.28
C LEU A 206 12.24 -14.21 -19.72
N LYS A 207 11.35 -13.93 -20.69
CA LYS A 207 11.60 -14.16 -22.12
C LYS A 207 12.74 -13.28 -22.64
N GLU A 208 12.78 -12.00 -22.28
CA GLU A 208 13.84 -11.07 -22.67
C GLU A 208 15.21 -11.48 -22.11
N ARG A 209 15.24 -12.14 -20.94
CA ARG A 209 16.42 -12.75 -20.32
C ARG A 209 16.81 -14.12 -20.93
N GLY A 210 16.06 -14.59 -21.93
CA GLY A 210 16.37 -15.80 -22.69
C GLY A 210 15.87 -17.09 -22.05
N VAL A 211 14.98 -17.04 -21.06
CA VAL A 211 14.32 -18.22 -20.51
C VAL A 211 13.15 -18.60 -21.40
N ASP A 212 13.16 -19.83 -21.93
CA ASP A 212 12.02 -20.36 -22.68
C ASP A 212 10.91 -20.77 -21.69
N VAL A 213 9.73 -20.17 -21.81
CA VAL A 213 8.62 -20.38 -20.87
C VAL A 213 7.34 -20.78 -21.58
N GLU A 214 6.64 -21.78 -21.04
CA GLU A 214 5.35 -22.25 -21.50
C GLU A 214 4.25 -22.02 -20.45
N LYS A 215 3.22 -21.22 -20.81
CA LYS A 215 2.07 -21.01 -19.93
C LYS A 215 1.13 -22.21 -20.01
N LEU A 216 1.03 -23.01 -18.95
CA LEU A 216 0.04 -24.08 -18.85
C LEU A 216 -1.36 -23.51 -18.63
N THR A 217 -1.50 -22.62 -17.66
CA THR A 217 -2.77 -21.95 -17.36
C THR A 217 -2.56 -20.70 -16.49
N GLY A 218 -3.64 -19.95 -16.23
CA GLY A 218 -3.67 -18.86 -15.30
C GLY A 218 -5.09 -18.63 -14.79
N GLY A 219 -5.22 -17.97 -13.65
CA GLY A 219 -6.52 -17.71 -13.06
C GLY A 219 -6.52 -16.55 -12.09
N ILE A 220 -7.70 -15.93 -11.97
CA ILE A 220 -7.94 -14.80 -11.08
C ILE A 220 -8.23 -15.34 -9.69
N ALA A 221 -7.38 -14.98 -8.73
CA ALA A 221 -7.53 -15.34 -7.32
C ALA A 221 -7.80 -14.12 -6.41
N ASN A 222 -8.06 -12.93 -7.00
CA ASN A 222 -8.53 -11.72 -6.32
C ASN A 222 -7.67 -11.33 -5.10
N TRP A 223 -6.35 -11.49 -5.18
CA TRP A 223 -5.39 -11.24 -4.09
C TRP A 223 -5.57 -12.16 -2.87
N GLN A 224 -6.41 -13.20 -2.96
CA GLN A 224 -6.82 -14.04 -1.83
C GLN A 224 -6.12 -15.40 -1.81
N ARG A 225 -5.49 -15.70 -0.68
CA ARG A 225 -4.80 -16.97 -0.41
C ARG A 225 -5.70 -18.19 -0.60
N SER A 226 -6.94 -18.13 -0.11
CA SER A 226 -7.90 -19.25 -0.21
C SER A 226 -8.34 -19.52 -1.65
N GLN A 227 -8.52 -18.48 -2.47
CA GLN A 227 -8.86 -18.65 -3.88
C GLN A 227 -7.68 -19.23 -4.68
N ALA A 228 -6.47 -18.78 -4.37
CA ALA A 228 -5.25 -19.30 -4.97
C ALA A 228 -5.02 -20.78 -4.59
N ASP A 229 -5.25 -21.18 -3.32
CA ASP A 229 -5.19 -22.59 -2.89
C ASP A 229 -6.18 -23.46 -3.69
N ALA A 230 -7.40 -22.98 -3.88
CA ALA A 230 -8.42 -23.72 -4.64
C ALA A 230 -8.04 -23.87 -6.12
N LEU A 231 -7.56 -22.79 -6.77
CA LEU A 231 -7.11 -22.83 -8.17
C LEU A 231 -5.89 -23.74 -8.33
N MET A 232 -4.90 -23.59 -7.47
CA MET A 232 -3.68 -24.42 -7.54
C MET A 232 -3.99 -25.89 -7.33
N GLY A 233 -4.90 -26.25 -6.41
CA GLY A 233 -5.36 -27.64 -6.23
C GLY A 233 -5.95 -28.23 -7.51
N GLN A 234 -6.81 -27.46 -8.23
CA GLN A 234 -7.36 -27.89 -9.52
C GLN A 234 -6.28 -28.04 -10.60
N TRP A 235 -5.29 -27.14 -10.63
CA TRP A 235 -4.23 -27.22 -11.63
C TRP A 235 -3.26 -28.38 -11.38
N LEU A 236 -2.99 -28.72 -10.12
CA LEU A 236 -2.19 -29.91 -9.78
C LEU A 236 -2.87 -31.21 -10.19
N ASP A 237 -4.21 -31.26 -10.16
CA ASP A 237 -4.99 -32.40 -10.70
C ASP A 237 -4.99 -32.41 -12.24
N GLN A 238 -5.03 -31.26 -12.89
CA GLN A 238 -5.09 -31.12 -14.35
C GLN A 238 -3.74 -31.33 -15.03
N PHE A 239 -2.66 -30.86 -14.40
CA PHE A 239 -1.30 -30.87 -14.93
C PHE A 239 -0.34 -31.57 -13.93
N PRO A 240 -0.60 -32.85 -13.61
CA PRO A 240 0.24 -33.59 -12.68
C PRO A 240 1.67 -33.65 -13.23
N GLU A 241 2.64 -33.26 -12.43
CA GLU A 241 4.08 -33.25 -12.77
C GLU A 241 4.55 -32.23 -13.83
N GLN A 242 3.66 -31.46 -14.47
CA GLN A 242 4.06 -30.47 -15.48
C GLN A 242 4.33 -29.08 -14.92
N ILE A 243 3.70 -28.71 -13.79
CA ILE A 243 3.88 -27.37 -13.21
C ILE A 243 5.25 -27.28 -12.57
N GLU A 244 6.09 -26.39 -13.05
CA GLU A 244 7.43 -26.17 -12.54
C GLU A 244 7.57 -24.84 -11.79
N LEU A 245 6.82 -23.83 -12.25
CA LEU A 245 6.85 -22.48 -11.71
C LEU A 245 5.43 -21.98 -11.45
N VAL A 246 5.22 -21.38 -10.27
CA VAL A 246 4.02 -20.63 -9.91
C VAL A 246 4.40 -19.17 -9.75
N ILE A 247 3.81 -18.30 -10.57
CA ILE A 247 3.97 -16.85 -10.50
C ILE A 247 2.75 -16.28 -9.78
N GLY A 248 2.92 -15.78 -8.55
CA GLY A 248 1.89 -15.06 -7.82
C GLY A 248 2.01 -13.55 -8.05
N ASN A 249 0.90 -12.87 -8.39
CA ASN A 249 0.90 -11.41 -8.45
C ASN A 249 1.03 -10.78 -7.06
N ASN A 250 0.78 -11.53 -5.97
CA ASN A 250 1.12 -11.14 -4.61
C ASN A 250 1.53 -12.34 -3.75
N ASP A 251 2.02 -12.07 -2.53
CA ASP A 251 2.48 -13.09 -1.59
C ASP A 251 1.33 -13.98 -1.09
N ASP A 252 0.16 -13.42 -0.82
CA ASP A 252 -0.98 -14.20 -0.32
C ASP A 252 -1.41 -15.28 -1.32
N MET A 253 -1.45 -14.96 -2.61
CA MET A 253 -1.74 -15.95 -3.65
C MET A 253 -0.59 -16.96 -3.81
N ALA A 254 0.66 -16.53 -3.72
CA ALA A 254 1.81 -17.43 -3.72
C ALA A 254 1.76 -18.42 -2.53
N LEU A 255 1.43 -17.92 -1.34
CA LEU A 255 1.22 -18.75 -0.14
C LEU A 255 0.05 -19.71 -0.29
N GLY A 256 -1.03 -19.31 -0.96
CA GLY A 256 -2.16 -20.20 -1.30
C GLY A 256 -1.73 -21.35 -2.18
N ALA A 257 -0.88 -21.10 -3.18
CA ALA A 257 -0.31 -22.17 -4.00
C ALA A 257 0.56 -23.14 -3.17
N ILE A 258 1.36 -22.62 -2.24
CA ILE A 258 2.16 -23.44 -1.31
C ILE A 258 1.26 -24.30 -0.42
N ASP A 259 0.14 -23.76 0.07
CA ASP A 259 -0.83 -24.51 0.88
C ASP A 259 -1.40 -25.71 0.09
N ALA A 260 -1.76 -25.50 -1.18
CA ALA A 260 -2.24 -26.59 -2.05
C ALA A 260 -1.17 -27.67 -2.29
N ILE A 261 0.07 -27.25 -2.60
CA ILE A 261 1.20 -28.17 -2.81
C ILE A 261 1.45 -29.02 -1.56
N ARG A 262 1.45 -28.41 -0.38
CA ARG A 262 1.65 -29.10 0.90
C ARG A 262 0.51 -30.05 1.23
N ARG A 263 -0.73 -29.62 1.04
CA ARG A 263 -1.95 -30.39 1.31
C ARG A 263 -2.02 -31.66 0.47
N LEU A 264 -1.54 -31.60 -0.76
CA LEU A 264 -1.50 -32.75 -1.66
C LEU A 264 -0.27 -33.63 -1.46
N GLY A 265 0.64 -33.25 -0.57
CA GLY A 265 1.81 -34.05 -0.22
C GLY A 265 2.81 -34.23 -1.36
N LEU A 266 2.89 -33.25 -2.28
CA LEU A 266 3.82 -33.31 -3.40
C LEU A 266 5.26 -33.18 -2.90
N ILE A 267 6.09 -34.16 -3.21
CA ILE A 267 7.50 -34.21 -2.85
C ILE A 267 8.34 -33.39 -3.84
N ARG A 268 7.81 -33.15 -5.04
CA ARG A 268 8.50 -32.39 -6.09
C ARG A 268 8.56 -30.92 -5.72
N PRO A 269 9.75 -30.29 -5.80
CA PRO A 269 9.91 -28.87 -5.49
C PRO A 269 9.38 -28.02 -6.64
N ILE A 270 8.13 -27.51 -6.54
CA ILE A 270 7.60 -26.51 -7.47
C ILE A 270 8.13 -25.13 -7.02
N CYS A 271 8.72 -24.38 -7.96
CA CYS A 271 9.19 -23.05 -7.69
C CYS A 271 8.01 -22.07 -7.54
N VAL A 272 8.00 -21.25 -6.49
CA VAL A 272 6.95 -20.27 -6.22
C VAL A 272 7.57 -18.90 -6.00
N VAL A 273 6.99 -17.85 -6.59
CA VAL A 273 7.41 -16.46 -6.42
C VAL A 273 6.21 -15.56 -6.11
N GLY A 274 6.44 -14.51 -5.32
CA GLY A 274 5.41 -13.55 -4.91
C GLY A 274 5.84 -12.08 -5.13
N ILE A 275 4.98 -11.17 -4.70
CA ILE A 275 5.21 -9.72 -4.61
C ILE A 275 4.51 -9.24 -3.33
N ASP A 276 4.97 -8.21 -2.70
CA ASP A 276 4.56 -7.40 -1.55
C ASP A 276 5.61 -7.44 -0.42
N GLY A 277 6.26 -8.59 -0.18
CA GLY A 277 7.16 -8.79 0.95
C GLY A 277 6.44 -8.75 2.30
N VAL A 278 5.18 -9.24 2.38
CA VAL A 278 4.47 -9.34 3.66
C VAL A 278 5.17 -10.30 4.62
N PRO A 279 4.99 -10.18 5.95
CA PRO A 279 5.72 -11.02 6.91
C PRO A 279 5.66 -12.52 6.62
N ALA A 280 4.49 -13.05 6.25
CA ALA A 280 4.32 -14.46 5.90
C ALA A 280 5.03 -14.84 4.59
N GLY A 281 5.09 -13.93 3.60
CA GLY A 281 5.86 -14.11 2.37
C GLY A 281 7.36 -14.15 2.64
N LEU A 282 7.88 -13.23 3.46
CA LEU A 282 9.28 -13.21 3.88
C LEU A 282 9.66 -14.47 4.67
N GLU A 283 8.77 -14.96 5.54
CA GLU A 283 8.95 -16.23 6.25
C GLU A 283 9.03 -17.42 5.28
N ALA A 284 8.16 -17.45 4.25
CA ALA A 284 8.18 -18.49 3.23
C ALA A 284 9.48 -18.45 2.38
N VAL A 285 10.06 -17.28 2.15
CA VAL A 285 11.37 -17.16 1.52
C VAL A 285 12.48 -17.69 2.43
N GLN A 286 12.45 -17.34 3.72
CA GLN A 286 13.43 -17.83 4.70
C GLN A 286 13.37 -19.35 4.91
N SER A 287 12.17 -19.93 4.87
CA SER A 287 11.96 -21.40 4.99
C SER A 287 12.19 -22.14 3.67
N SER A 288 12.59 -21.46 2.61
CA SER A 288 12.80 -22.00 1.26
C SER A 288 11.53 -22.61 0.61
N ASP A 289 10.34 -22.23 1.07
CA ASP A 289 9.07 -22.59 0.45
C ASP A 289 8.77 -21.71 -0.77
N MET A 290 9.31 -20.48 -0.79
CA MET A 290 9.32 -19.58 -1.93
C MET A 290 10.75 -19.34 -2.41
N LEU A 291 10.95 -19.21 -3.72
CA LEU A 291 12.21 -18.73 -4.30
C LEU A 291 12.49 -17.31 -3.83
N GLY A 292 11.48 -16.46 -3.86
CA GLY A 292 11.60 -15.08 -3.44
C GLY A 292 10.30 -14.30 -3.62
N THR A 293 10.33 -13.08 -3.10
CA THR A 293 9.27 -12.07 -3.26
C THR A 293 9.86 -10.71 -3.60
N VAL A 294 9.10 -9.89 -4.31
CA VAL A 294 9.42 -8.47 -4.50
C VAL A 294 8.85 -7.69 -3.32
N SER A 295 9.72 -7.24 -2.41
CA SER A 295 9.30 -6.50 -1.23
C SER A 295 9.11 -5.02 -1.54
N ILE A 296 7.96 -4.47 -1.17
CA ILE A 296 7.69 -3.04 -1.20
C ILE A 296 8.22 -2.43 0.11
N ASP A 297 8.89 -1.29 0.03
CA ASP A 297 9.39 -0.57 1.20
C ASP A 297 8.23 0.07 1.98
N ARG A 298 7.64 -0.69 2.90
CA ARG A 298 6.50 -0.26 3.72
C ARG A 298 6.87 0.88 4.67
N GLU A 299 8.12 0.94 5.12
CA GLU A 299 8.60 2.04 5.98
C GLU A 299 8.60 3.36 5.21
N ALA A 300 9.18 3.37 4.01
CA ALA A 300 9.14 4.54 3.12
C ALA A 300 7.71 4.91 2.73
N TYR A 301 6.85 3.90 2.53
CA TYR A 301 5.43 4.08 2.20
C TYR A 301 4.69 4.84 3.31
N GLY A 302 4.72 4.30 4.53
CA GLY A 302 4.02 4.88 5.68
C GLY A 302 4.61 6.23 6.11
N ASP A 303 5.94 6.38 6.11
CA ASP A 303 6.62 7.65 6.39
C ASP A 303 6.18 8.74 5.40
N THR A 304 6.21 8.44 4.10
CA THR A 304 5.79 9.39 3.07
C THR A 304 4.32 9.77 3.21
N MET A 305 3.42 8.82 3.49
CA MET A 305 2.00 9.14 3.68
C MET A 305 1.76 10.08 4.87
N ILE A 306 2.38 9.83 6.01
CA ILE A 306 2.23 10.69 7.20
C ILE A 306 2.83 12.07 6.95
N ARG A 307 4.03 12.15 6.39
CA ARG A 307 4.69 13.43 6.07
C ARG A 307 3.90 14.24 5.05
N MET A 308 3.41 13.58 4.01
CA MET A 308 2.58 14.21 2.99
C MET A 308 1.29 14.77 3.63
N ALA A 309 0.58 13.95 4.43
CA ALA A 309 -0.65 14.36 5.08
C ALA A 309 -0.42 15.54 6.05
N LEU A 310 0.64 15.51 6.85
CA LEU A 310 0.97 16.61 7.76
C LEU A 310 1.30 17.91 7.02
N SER A 311 2.10 17.83 5.95
CA SER A 311 2.45 19.01 5.14
C SER A 311 1.22 19.60 4.46
N LEU A 312 0.36 18.76 3.87
CA LEU A 312 -0.88 19.18 3.23
C LEU A 312 -1.84 19.84 4.22
N ALA A 313 -2.01 19.26 5.42
CA ALA A 313 -2.85 19.84 6.47
C ALA A 313 -2.35 21.21 6.94
N GLN A 314 -1.03 21.42 7.03
CA GLN A 314 -0.44 22.63 7.57
C GLN A 314 -0.22 23.73 6.53
N THR A 315 0.14 23.36 5.31
CA THR A 315 0.62 24.29 4.28
C THR A 315 -0.20 24.25 2.98
N GLY A 316 -1.03 23.22 2.81
CA GLY A 316 -1.73 22.95 1.55
C GLY A 316 -0.82 22.43 0.43
N LYS A 317 0.45 22.10 0.73
CA LYS A 317 1.46 21.67 -0.26
C LYS A 317 2.16 20.39 0.15
N ALA A 318 2.61 19.64 -0.85
CA ALA A 318 3.50 18.50 -0.61
C ALA A 318 4.85 18.95 -0.01
N PRO A 319 5.53 18.11 0.79
CA PRO A 319 6.88 18.39 1.29
C PRO A 319 7.88 18.56 0.13
N GLU A 320 8.75 19.58 0.21
CA GLU A 320 9.73 19.90 -0.85
C GLU A 320 10.80 18.80 -1.03
N ASP A 321 11.09 18.05 0.02
CA ASP A 321 12.08 16.98 0.03
C ASP A 321 11.53 15.61 -0.41
N ILE A 322 10.23 15.49 -0.70
CA ILE A 322 9.63 14.32 -1.33
C ILE A 322 9.62 14.51 -2.84
N SER A 323 10.41 13.68 -3.55
CA SER A 323 10.43 13.69 -5.00
C SER A 323 9.15 13.05 -5.56
N LEU A 324 8.39 13.81 -6.33
CA LEU A 324 7.15 13.36 -6.96
C LEU A 324 7.32 13.29 -8.49
N GLU A 325 7.06 12.13 -9.05
CA GLU A 325 6.95 11.96 -10.50
C GLU A 325 5.74 12.77 -11.01
N LYS A 326 5.93 13.55 -12.07
CA LYS A 326 4.92 14.51 -12.62
C LYS A 326 4.34 15.47 -11.56
N GLY A 327 5.00 15.63 -10.40
CA GLY A 327 4.52 16.48 -9.29
C GLY A 327 3.37 15.87 -8.47
N VAL A 328 2.97 14.63 -8.74
CA VAL A 328 1.76 13.99 -8.17
C VAL A 328 2.07 12.64 -7.55
N TYR A 329 2.94 11.82 -8.18
CA TYR A 329 3.11 10.42 -7.82
C TYR A 329 4.36 10.21 -6.98
N PHE A 330 4.22 9.63 -5.81
CA PHE A 330 5.33 9.00 -5.09
C PHE A 330 5.36 7.51 -5.42
N ARG A 331 6.41 7.06 -6.09
CA ARG A 331 6.65 5.65 -6.39
C ARG A 331 7.48 5.03 -5.27
N CYS A 332 6.81 4.20 -4.49
CA CYS A 332 7.44 3.52 -3.37
C CYS A 332 8.52 2.56 -3.88
N PRO A 333 9.72 2.54 -3.30
CA PRO A 333 10.76 1.59 -3.69
C PRO A 333 10.32 0.14 -3.49
N SER A 334 10.72 -0.72 -4.43
CA SER A 334 10.57 -2.17 -4.33
C SER A 334 11.89 -2.87 -4.67
N TYR A 335 12.16 -4.01 -4.04
CA TYR A 335 13.40 -4.76 -4.19
C TYR A 335 13.17 -6.26 -4.02
N PRO A 336 13.99 -7.11 -4.69
CA PRO A 336 13.86 -8.55 -4.56
C PRO A 336 14.39 -9.02 -3.21
N VAL A 337 13.67 -9.94 -2.59
CA VAL A 337 14.12 -10.74 -1.45
C VAL A 337 14.10 -12.19 -1.88
N VAL A 338 15.27 -12.82 -1.94
CA VAL A 338 15.45 -14.20 -2.39
C VAL A 338 15.93 -15.08 -1.25
N ARG A 339 15.62 -16.36 -1.33
CA ARG A 339 16.11 -17.35 -0.35
C ARG A 339 17.63 -17.38 -0.29
N PRO A 340 18.23 -17.71 0.88
CA PRO A 340 19.66 -17.86 1.03
C PRO A 340 20.25 -18.89 0.04
N GLU A 341 21.45 -18.62 -0.49
CA GLU A 341 22.16 -19.55 -1.37
C GLU A 341 22.50 -20.87 -0.61
N GLY A 342 22.21 -22.00 -1.24
CA GLY A 342 22.56 -23.32 -0.71
C GLY A 342 21.42 -24.12 -0.08
N GLU A 343 20.22 -23.54 0.06
CA GLU A 343 19.03 -24.26 0.55
C GLU A 343 18.08 -24.64 -0.60
N ILE A 344 18.58 -25.46 -1.54
CA ILE A 344 17.67 -26.22 -2.40
C ILE A 344 17.23 -27.40 -1.53
N ARG A 345 15.92 -27.57 -1.33
CA ARG A 345 15.41 -28.84 -0.78
C ARG A 345 15.70 -29.96 -1.77
N THR A 346 16.94 -30.48 -1.73
CA THR A 346 17.23 -31.77 -2.32
C THR A 346 16.50 -32.81 -1.49
N LYS A 347 15.59 -33.55 -2.13
CA LYS A 347 14.89 -34.77 -1.66
C LYS A 347 14.99 -35.04 -0.16
N ALA A 348 13.81 -35.08 0.49
CA ALA A 348 13.67 -35.62 1.83
C ALA A 348 14.46 -36.96 1.95
N GLU A 349 15.41 -37.02 2.87
CA GLU A 349 15.81 -38.27 3.47
C GLU A 349 14.69 -38.83 4.36
#